data_60b032b41ff01fa79c1463abac1ade8c
#
_entry.id   60b032b41ff01fa79c1463abac1ade8c
#
_cell.length_a   1.000
_cell.length_b   1.000
_cell.length_c   1.000
_cell.angle_alpha   90.00
_cell.angle_beta   90.00
_cell.angle_gamma   90.00
#
_symmetry.space_group_name_H-M   'P 1'
#
loop_
_entity.id
_entity.type
_entity.pdbx_description
1 polymer ?
#
loop_
_entity_poly.entity_id
_entity_poly.type
_entity_poly.pdbx_seq_one_letter_code
_entity_poly.pdbx_strand_id
1 'polypeptide(L)'
;MTQYAGGGQVPPRPVAPPGPQPSGAAVPPPVPPVPAPAPTPTAPPVPAPVAPVPPAPAPTAPAPAPVPPAPAAAAPVPSAPVLVGATGHFVLPSGTPVQLPVHPPQRHAPTGPIAVLLIGPAGAGKTTVARYWAERRPTPTAHISLDDVREWVQSGFANPQSGWNNASEAQYRLARRTCGFACRNYLANGISCIVDDAVFPDRPAIGLGGWKRHIGPGMIPVVLLPSLDSVLSRNARRGGIRRLGDEEVARIHGRMAGWYNSGLPIIDNSYLDVAGTAAELDRVILARLMGLPVR
;
A
#
# COMPACT_ATOMS: atom_id res chain seq x y z
N MET A 1 -84.12 29.80 -37.83
CA MET A 1 -84.41 30.57 -36.63
C MET A 1 -83.52 29.99 -35.55
N THR A 2 -82.56 30.55 -34.92
CA THR A 2 -82.24 31.95 -34.58
C THR A 2 -80.70 31.92 -34.30
N GLN A 3 -79.97 32.91 -34.78
CA GLN A 3 -78.59 33.22 -34.49
C GLN A 3 -78.43 33.64 -33.04
N TYR A 4 -77.33 33.34 -32.43
CA TYR A 4 -76.75 34.24 -31.42
C TYR A 4 -75.17 34.17 -31.57
N ALA A 5 -74.69 35.35 -31.94
CA ALA A 5 -73.32 35.74 -31.90
C ALA A 5 -72.95 36.15 -30.47
N GLY A 6 -71.84 35.65 -29.95
CA GLY A 6 -71.29 36.08 -28.67
C GLY A 6 -69.81 36.40 -28.84
N GLY A 7 -69.49 37.68 -29.04
CA GLY A 7 -68.16 38.22 -29.07
C GLY A 7 -67.50 38.17 -27.67
N GLY A 8 -66.45 37.39 -27.53
CA GLY A 8 -65.62 37.35 -26.32
C GLY A 8 -64.48 38.38 -26.44
N GLN A 9 -64.59 39.48 -25.64
CA GLN A 9 -63.50 40.44 -25.47
C GLN A 9 -62.34 39.80 -24.77
N VAL A 10 -61.14 39.86 -25.42
CA VAL A 10 -59.87 39.48 -24.83
C VAL A 10 -59.45 40.56 -23.83
N PRO A 11 -59.15 40.24 -22.57
CA PRO A 11 -58.67 41.21 -21.60
C PRO A 11 -57.24 41.68 -21.96
N PRO A 12 -56.91 42.97 -21.68
CA PRO A 12 -55.63 43.55 -22.00
C PRO A 12 -54.51 42.86 -21.14
N ARG A 13 -53.39 42.59 -21.79
CA ARG A 13 -52.14 42.06 -21.13
C ARG A 13 -51.64 43.06 -20.09
N PRO A 14 -51.21 42.60 -18.89
CA PRO A 14 -50.62 43.51 -17.93
C PRO A 14 -49.26 43.99 -18.46
N VAL A 15 -49.01 45.27 -18.38
CA VAL A 15 -47.75 45.95 -18.72
C VAL A 15 -46.75 45.62 -17.64
N ALA A 16 -45.60 45.05 -18.04
CA ALA A 16 -44.50 44.76 -17.14
C ALA A 16 -43.89 46.06 -16.57
N PRO A 17 -43.50 46.07 -15.30
CA PRO A 17 -42.84 47.24 -14.71
C PRO A 17 -41.50 47.53 -15.38
N PRO A 18 -41.05 48.77 -15.45
CA PRO A 18 -39.77 49.14 -16.05
C PRO A 18 -38.61 48.50 -15.21
N GLY A 19 -37.70 47.85 -15.91
CA GLY A 19 -36.49 47.27 -15.31
C GLY A 19 -35.61 48.35 -14.68
N PRO A 20 -34.77 47.96 -13.68
CA PRO A 20 -33.91 48.93 -13.04
C PRO A 20 -32.88 49.49 -14.04
N GLN A 21 -32.76 50.81 -14.02
CA GLN A 21 -31.73 51.52 -14.82
C GLN A 21 -30.33 51.12 -14.35
N PRO A 22 -29.37 50.99 -15.23
CA PRO A 22 -27.97 50.73 -14.85
C PRO A 22 -27.44 51.93 -14.04
N SER A 23 -27.17 51.72 -12.77
CA SER A 23 -26.42 52.64 -11.93
C SER A 23 -25.05 52.87 -12.53
N GLY A 24 -24.65 54.13 -12.62
CA GLY A 24 -23.38 54.55 -13.18
C GLY A 24 -22.20 53.78 -12.64
N ALA A 25 -21.32 53.39 -13.55
CA ALA A 25 -20.07 52.72 -13.25
C ALA A 25 -19.25 53.53 -12.24
N ALA A 26 -19.12 53.02 -11.05
CA ALA A 26 -18.17 53.56 -10.07
C ALA A 26 -16.74 53.39 -10.62
N VAL A 27 -16.03 54.48 -10.75
CA VAL A 27 -14.62 54.49 -11.11
C VAL A 27 -13.85 53.70 -10.03
N PRO A 28 -13.08 52.69 -10.38
CA PRO A 28 -12.30 51.96 -9.38
C PRO A 28 -11.26 52.89 -8.72
N PRO A 29 -11.00 52.71 -7.43
CA PRO A 29 -9.96 53.50 -6.74
C PRO A 29 -8.58 53.26 -7.37
N PRO A 30 -7.69 54.26 -7.32
CA PRO A 30 -6.33 54.11 -7.88
C PRO A 30 -5.60 52.99 -7.19
N VAL A 31 -5.01 52.10 -8.00
CA VAL A 31 -4.17 50.98 -7.52
C VAL A 31 -2.95 51.58 -6.84
N PRO A 32 -2.61 51.19 -5.59
CA PRO A 32 -1.40 51.65 -4.95
C PRO A 32 -0.18 51.21 -5.76
N PRO A 33 0.90 52.02 -5.76
CA PRO A 33 2.12 51.72 -6.52
C PRO A 33 2.71 50.40 -6.03
N VAL A 34 3.01 49.51 -6.99
CA VAL A 34 3.72 48.26 -6.73
C VAL A 34 5.07 48.57 -6.08
N PRO A 35 5.40 48.01 -4.90
CA PRO A 35 6.70 48.22 -4.32
C PRO A 35 7.79 47.70 -5.26
N ALA A 36 8.88 48.44 -5.41
CA ALA A 36 10.05 48.05 -6.22
C ALA A 36 10.55 46.65 -5.76
N PRO A 37 10.99 45.80 -6.69
CA PRO A 37 11.53 44.51 -6.35
C PRO A 37 12.73 44.69 -5.41
N ALA A 38 12.74 43.92 -4.33
CA ALA A 38 13.87 43.90 -3.40
C ALA A 38 15.14 43.45 -4.14
N PRO A 39 16.33 43.99 -3.79
CA PRO A 39 17.56 43.58 -4.43
C PRO A 39 17.74 42.06 -4.28
N THR A 40 18.03 41.42 -5.39
CA THR A 40 18.31 39.97 -5.43
C THR A 40 19.52 39.70 -4.50
N PRO A 41 19.42 38.71 -3.60
CA PRO A 41 20.57 38.36 -2.77
C PRO A 41 21.71 37.88 -3.70
N THR A 42 22.86 38.48 -3.57
CA THR A 42 24.07 38.08 -4.28
C THR A 42 24.39 36.65 -3.92
N ALA A 43 24.45 35.77 -4.91
CA ALA A 43 24.81 34.36 -4.72
C ALA A 43 26.19 34.28 -4.00
N PRO A 44 26.34 33.37 -3.03
CA PRO A 44 27.64 33.14 -2.41
C PRO A 44 28.67 32.73 -3.47
N PRO A 45 29.95 33.09 -3.30
CA PRO A 45 30.97 32.71 -4.27
C PRO A 45 31.06 31.21 -4.42
N VAL A 46 31.07 30.76 -5.65
CA VAL A 46 31.28 29.35 -6.01
C VAL A 46 32.66 28.94 -5.48
N PRO A 47 32.77 27.88 -4.65
CA PRO A 47 34.07 27.41 -4.21
C PRO A 47 34.92 27.00 -5.42
N ALA A 48 36.18 27.32 -5.39
CA ALA A 48 37.13 26.95 -6.43
C ALA A 48 37.17 25.42 -6.60
N PRO A 49 37.40 24.92 -7.82
CA PRO A 49 37.46 23.47 -8.06
C PRO A 49 38.60 22.87 -7.22
N VAL A 50 38.24 21.96 -6.33
CA VAL A 50 39.20 21.18 -5.54
C VAL A 50 39.91 20.23 -6.51
N ALA A 51 41.23 20.22 -6.48
CA ALA A 51 42.03 19.32 -7.25
C ALA A 51 41.64 17.86 -6.97
N PRO A 52 41.64 16.96 -7.99
CA PRO A 52 41.27 15.58 -7.76
C PRO A 52 42.21 14.92 -6.75
N VAL A 53 41.62 14.40 -5.69
CA VAL A 53 42.33 13.56 -4.71
C VAL A 53 42.69 12.26 -5.45
N PRO A 54 43.94 11.78 -5.38
CA PRO A 54 44.31 10.51 -5.99
C PRO A 54 43.48 9.38 -5.37
N PRO A 55 43.06 8.39 -6.17
CA PRO A 55 42.26 7.30 -5.67
C PRO A 55 43.01 6.53 -4.58
N ALA A 56 42.32 6.27 -3.47
CA ALA A 56 42.83 5.41 -2.42
C ALA A 56 43.15 4.02 -3.00
N PRO A 57 44.25 3.35 -2.53
CA PRO A 57 44.55 2.02 -2.98
C PRO A 57 43.38 1.07 -2.74
N ALA A 58 43.04 0.29 -3.73
CA ALA A 58 41.94 -0.69 -3.66
C ALA A 58 42.21 -1.64 -2.47
N PRO A 59 41.20 -1.96 -1.66
CA PRO A 59 41.37 -2.95 -0.60
C PRO A 59 41.78 -4.28 -1.22
N THR A 60 42.90 -4.82 -0.73
CA THR A 60 43.39 -6.16 -1.09
C THR A 60 42.27 -7.15 -0.76
N ALA A 61 41.83 -7.91 -1.74
CA ALA A 61 40.83 -8.94 -1.53
C ALA A 61 41.32 -9.92 -0.43
N PRO A 62 40.48 -10.27 0.56
CA PRO A 62 40.86 -11.29 1.54
C PRO A 62 41.13 -12.61 0.84
N ALA A 63 42.17 -13.31 1.28
CA ALA A 63 42.51 -14.64 0.79
C ALA A 63 41.28 -15.56 0.89
N PRO A 64 41.06 -16.45 -0.10
CA PRO A 64 39.93 -17.36 -0.06
C PRO A 64 40.02 -18.23 1.19
N ALA A 65 38.91 -18.32 1.94
CA ALA A 65 38.80 -19.21 3.08
C ALA A 65 39.04 -20.68 2.64
N PRO A 66 39.66 -21.52 3.47
CA PRO A 66 39.87 -22.92 3.13
C PRO A 66 38.52 -23.60 2.86
N VAL A 67 38.40 -24.23 1.71
CA VAL A 67 37.24 -25.01 1.32
C VAL A 67 37.10 -26.17 2.32
N PRO A 68 35.91 -26.35 2.95
CA PRO A 68 35.68 -27.50 3.79
C PRO A 68 35.83 -28.80 2.97
N PRO A 69 36.34 -29.88 3.56
CA PRO A 69 36.50 -31.16 2.84
C PRO A 69 35.13 -31.63 2.34
N ALA A 70 35.09 -32.11 1.11
CA ALA A 70 33.93 -32.70 0.50
C ALA A 70 33.36 -33.80 1.41
N PRO A 71 32.04 -33.90 1.56
CA PRO A 71 31.43 -34.98 2.33
C PRO A 71 31.84 -36.34 1.71
N ALA A 72 32.29 -37.26 2.56
CA ALA A 72 32.62 -38.59 2.17
C ALA A 72 31.46 -39.22 1.37
N ALA A 73 31.82 -39.88 0.27
CA ALA A 73 30.86 -40.57 -0.57
C ALA A 73 30.00 -41.51 0.26
N ALA A 74 28.69 -41.31 0.20
CA ALA A 74 27.72 -42.19 0.82
C ALA A 74 27.86 -43.59 0.23
N ALA A 75 27.90 -44.60 1.09
CA ALA A 75 27.92 -45.98 0.70
C ALA A 75 26.72 -46.30 -0.22
N PRO A 76 26.91 -47.21 -1.20
CA PRO A 76 25.84 -47.55 -2.13
C PRO A 76 24.67 -48.19 -1.38
N VAL A 77 23.49 -47.59 -1.52
CA VAL A 77 22.21 -48.16 -1.06
C VAL A 77 21.94 -49.38 -1.93
N PRO A 78 21.62 -50.56 -1.37
CA PRO A 78 21.29 -51.73 -2.17
C PRO A 78 20.09 -51.47 -3.05
N SER A 79 20.26 -51.61 -4.34
CA SER A 79 19.22 -51.49 -5.36
C SER A 79 18.16 -52.56 -5.12
N ALA A 80 16.92 -52.14 -4.90
CA ALA A 80 15.77 -53.03 -4.92
C ALA A 80 15.64 -53.67 -6.34
N PRO A 81 15.25 -54.93 -6.46
CA PRO A 81 15.13 -55.59 -7.75
C PRO A 81 13.96 -54.95 -8.53
N VAL A 82 14.24 -54.46 -9.72
CA VAL A 82 13.23 -54.04 -10.70
C VAL A 82 12.63 -55.33 -11.26
N LEU A 83 11.40 -55.64 -10.86
CA LEU A 83 10.59 -56.64 -11.53
C LEU A 83 9.92 -56.02 -12.76
N VAL A 84 10.46 -56.33 -13.94
CA VAL A 84 9.85 -56.06 -15.25
C VAL A 84 8.84 -57.17 -15.56
N GLY A 85 7.61 -56.77 -15.73
CA GLY A 85 6.62 -57.45 -16.58
C GLY A 85 5.98 -58.69 -16.02
N ALA A 86 4.73 -58.54 -15.62
CA ALA A 86 3.61 -59.43 -15.94
C ALA A 86 2.31 -58.72 -15.45
N THR A 87 1.30 -58.66 -16.34
CA THR A 87 -0.08 -58.37 -16.01
C THR A 87 -0.58 -59.43 -15.02
N GLY A 88 -0.49 -59.15 -13.76
CA GLY A 88 -0.96 -60.00 -12.67
C GLY A 88 -1.77 -59.16 -11.70
N HIS A 89 -3.02 -59.53 -11.54
CA HIS A 89 -3.86 -59.05 -10.47
C HIS A 89 -3.17 -59.25 -9.12
N PHE A 90 -2.90 -58.18 -8.40
CA PHE A 90 -2.47 -58.25 -7.01
C PHE A 90 -3.69 -58.75 -6.19
N VAL A 91 -3.64 -60.01 -5.78
CA VAL A 91 -4.51 -60.51 -4.72
C VAL A 91 -3.81 -60.08 -3.40
N LEU A 92 -4.36 -59.07 -2.76
CA LEU A 92 -3.96 -58.72 -1.41
C LEU A 92 -4.34 -59.86 -0.47
N PRO A 93 -3.43 -60.41 0.32
CA PRO A 93 -3.80 -61.34 1.37
C PRO A 93 -4.71 -60.63 2.34
N SER A 94 -5.81 -61.30 2.74
CA SER A 94 -6.77 -60.85 3.74
C SER A 94 -6.05 -60.74 5.10
N GLY A 95 -5.37 -59.66 5.30
CA GLY A 95 -4.75 -59.26 6.55
C GLY A 95 -5.57 -58.16 7.21
N THR A 96 -5.70 -58.24 8.52
CA THR A 96 -6.30 -57.24 9.41
C THR A 96 -5.97 -55.80 8.92
N PRO A 97 -6.97 -54.90 8.91
CA PRO A 97 -6.74 -53.51 8.50
C PRO A 97 -5.61 -52.93 9.35
N VAL A 98 -4.48 -52.64 8.71
CA VAL A 98 -3.41 -51.84 9.39
C VAL A 98 -3.99 -50.43 9.61
N GLN A 99 -4.37 -50.15 10.82
CA GLN A 99 -4.64 -48.78 11.23
C GLN A 99 -3.34 -48.00 11.13
N LEU A 100 -3.17 -47.29 10.02
CA LEU A 100 -2.15 -46.25 9.96
C LEU A 100 -2.45 -45.26 11.08
N PRO A 101 -1.47 -44.91 11.94
CA PRO A 101 -1.67 -43.89 12.94
C PRO A 101 -2.08 -42.62 12.18
N VAL A 102 -3.35 -42.21 12.36
CA VAL A 102 -3.84 -40.93 11.88
C VAL A 102 -3.20 -39.89 12.81
N HIS A 103 -2.01 -39.47 12.45
CA HIS A 103 -1.46 -38.26 13.03
C HIS A 103 -2.40 -37.15 12.55
N PRO A 104 -3.02 -36.39 13.46
CA PRO A 104 -3.74 -35.19 13.06
C PRO A 104 -2.76 -34.36 12.23
N PRO A 105 -3.17 -33.79 11.09
CA PRO A 105 -2.28 -33.00 10.26
C PRO A 105 -1.65 -31.93 11.17
N GLN A 106 -0.39 -32.08 11.48
CA GLN A 106 0.37 -31.04 12.16
C GLN A 106 0.40 -29.90 11.15
N ARG A 107 -0.42 -28.88 11.39
CA ARG A 107 -0.41 -27.65 10.62
C ARG A 107 0.90 -26.93 10.98
N HIS A 108 1.97 -27.30 10.33
CA HIS A 108 3.21 -26.56 10.42
C HIS A 108 2.94 -25.15 9.86
N ALA A 109 3.28 -24.13 10.64
CA ALA A 109 3.31 -22.79 10.09
C ALA A 109 4.21 -22.80 8.85
N PRO A 110 3.81 -22.15 7.74
CA PRO A 110 4.64 -22.13 6.55
C PRO A 110 6.02 -21.60 6.89
N THR A 111 7.05 -22.37 6.56
CA THR A 111 8.46 -22.08 6.89
C THR A 111 9.10 -21.10 5.91
N GLY A 112 8.38 -20.69 4.85
CA GLY A 112 8.87 -19.79 3.81
C GLY A 112 8.69 -18.31 4.11
N PRO A 113 9.32 -17.42 3.32
CA PRO A 113 9.12 -15.99 3.44
C PRO A 113 7.68 -15.59 3.11
N ILE A 114 7.15 -14.60 3.81
CA ILE A 114 5.78 -14.11 3.65
C ILE A 114 5.76 -12.68 3.13
N ALA A 115 4.70 -12.33 2.40
CA ALA A 115 4.40 -10.97 2.00
C ALA A 115 3.13 -10.49 2.70
N VAL A 116 3.21 -9.36 3.39
CA VAL A 116 2.09 -8.70 4.04
C VAL A 116 1.80 -7.38 3.33
N LEU A 117 0.53 -7.10 3.07
CA LEU A 117 0.07 -5.78 2.62
C LEU A 117 -0.74 -5.13 3.74
N LEU A 118 -0.18 -4.07 4.34
CA LEU A 118 -0.83 -3.30 5.38
C LEU A 118 -1.59 -2.12 4.76
N ILE A 119 -2.91 -2.19 4.82
CA ILE A 119 -3.84 -1.24 4.19
C ILE A 119 -4.39 -0.29 5.27
N GLY A 120 -4.71 0.95 4.90
CA GLY A 120 -5.45 1.86 5.78
C GLY A 120 -5.35 3.32 5.36
N PRO A 121 -6.16 4.21 5.96
CA PRO A 121 -6.16 5.63 5.64
C PRO A 121 -4.86 6.35 6.03
N ALA A 122 -4.70 7.57 5.57
CA ALA A 122 -3.68 8.48 6.08
C ALA A 122 -3.90 8.66 7.60
N GLY A 123 -2.86 8.58 8.41
CA GLY A 123 -3.00 8.66 9.89
C GLY A 123 -3.29 7.32 10.59
N ALA A 124 -3.58 6.23 9.90
CA ALA A 124 -3.80 4.92 10.52
C ALA A 124 -2.58 4.32 11.23
N GLY A 125 -1.37 4.83 10.94
CA GLY A 125 -0.13 4.34 11.55
C GLY A 125 0.57 3.23 10.77
N LYS A 126 0.15 2.95 9.53
CA LYS A 126 0.68 1.86 8.69
C LYS A 126 2.20 1.79 8.65
N THR A 127 2.85 2.85 8.19
CA THR A 127 4.31 2.92 8.04
C THR A 127 5.05 2.71 9.36
N THR A 128 4.53 3.30 10.45
CA THR A 128 5.11 3.16 11.79
C THR A 128 5.01 1.73 12.30
N VAL A 129 3.82 1.12 12.17
CA VAL A 129 3.58 -0.26 12.58
C VAL A 129 4.36 -1.25 11.71
N ALA A 130 4.36 -1.05 10.40
CA ALA A 130 5.08 -1.91 9.46
C ALA A 130 6.59 -1.92 9.73
N ARG A 131 7.18 -0.74 9.97
CA ARG A 131 8.59 -0.62 10.35
C ARG A 131 8.88 -1.31 11.68
N TYR A 132 8.11 -0.99 12.72
CA TYR A 132 8.26 -1.60 14.04
C TYR A 132 8.15 -3.12 13.99
N TRP A 133 7.18 -3.63 13.26
CA TRP A 133 6.95 -5.06 13.08
C TRP A 133 8.11 -5.73 12.34
N ALA A 134 8.57 -5.15 11.23
CA ALA A 134 9.67 -5.70 10.44
C ALA A 134 10.99 -5.78 11.22
N GLU A 135 11.31 -4.73 12.01
CA GLU A 135 12.52 -4.66 12.83
C GLU A 135 12.59 -5.74 13.92
N ARG A 136 11.44 -6.26 14.36
CA ARG A 136 11.34 -7.21 15.48
C ARG A 136 11.07 -8.64 15.06
N ARG A 137 11.03 -8.89 13.76
CA ARG A 137 10.85 -10.24 13.25
C ARG A 137 12.08 -11.12 13.54
N PRO A 138 11.87 -12.40 13.92
CA PRO A 138 12.99 -13.34 14.11
C PRO A 138 13.65 -13.75 12.79
N THR A 139 12.98 -13.50 11.66
CA THR A 139 13.49 -13.80 10.30
C THR A 139 13.69 -12.50 9.53
N PRO A 140 14.65 -12.45 8.60
CA PRO A 140 14.88 -11.28 7.77
C PRO A 140 13.58 -10.77 7.12
N THR A 141 13.27 -9.51 7.34
CA THR A 141 12.02 -8.91 6.87
C THR A 141 12.27 -7.48 6.39
N ALA A 142 11.87 -7.19 5.17
CA ALA A 142 11.97 -5.86 4.58
C ALA A 142 10.64 -5.09 4.77
N HIS A 143 10.74 -3.80 5.10
CA HIS A 143 9.62 -2.88 5.05
C HIS A 143 9.73 -2.01 3.79
N ILE A 144 8.65 -1.93 3.02
CA ILE A 144 8.57 -1.16 1.77
C ILE A 144 7.36 -0.24 1.87
N SER A 145 7.59 1.05 2.09
CA SER A 145 6.51 2.05 2.08
C SER A 145 6.27 2.55 0.66
N LEU A 146 5.03 2.50 0.20
CA LEU A 146 4.68 3.00 -1.13
C LEU A 146 4.92 4.51 -1.24
N ASP A 147 4.64 5.26 -0.19
CA ASP A 147 4.85 6.71 -0.19
C ASP A 147 6.34 7.05 -0.28
N ASP A 148 7.22 6.31 0.42
CA ASP A 148 8.67 6.49 0.31
C ASP A 148 9.15 6.27 -1.14
N VAL A 149 8.67 5.19 -1.78
CA VAL A 149 9.03 4.88 -3.18
C VAL A 149 8.49 5.94 -4.15
N ARG A 150 7.32 6.52 -3.90
CA ARG A 150 6.82 7.66 -4.69
C ARG A 150 7.72 8.88 -4.57
N GLU A 151 8.21 9.17 -3.37
CA GLU A 151 9.06 10.31 -3.06
C GLU A 151 10.47 10.17 -3.64
N TRP A 152 10.85 9.01 -4.21
CA TRP A 152 12.08 8.89 -5.02
C TRP A 152 12.05 9.74 -6.29
N VAL A 153 10.85 10.09 -6.77
CA VAL A 153 10.69 11.04 -7.88
C VAL A 153 10.93 12.44 -7.36
N GLN A 154 12.15 12.95 -7.47
CA GLN A 154 12.54 14.27 -6.93
C GLN A 154 12.09 15.41 -7.85
N SER A 155 12.36 15.33 -9.14
CA SER A 155 11.89 16.30 -10.12
C SER A 155 10.53 15.88 -10.67
N GLY A 156 9.58 16.82 -10.68
CA GLY A 156 8.21 16.56 -11.14
C GLY A 156 7.37 15.69 -10.21
N PHE A 157 7.73 15.64 -8.94
CA PHE A 157 6.94 14.94 -7.92
C PHE A 157 5.53 15.53 -7.81
N ALA A 158 4.53 14.67 -7.91
CA ALA A 158 3.13 15.05 -7.74
C ALA A 158 2.80 15.17 -6.25
N ASN A 159 2.88 16.40 -5.73
CA ASN A 159 2.65 16.69 -4.31
C ASN A 159 1.20 16.34 -3.92
N PRO A 160 0.98 15.50 -2.91
CA PRO A 160 -0.37 15.14 -2.44
C PRO A 160 -1.22 16.34 -1.99
N GLN A 161 -0.59 17.42 -1.52
CA GLN A 161 -1.28 18.64 -1.08
C GLN A 161 -1.88 19.44 -2.25
N SER A 162 -1.38 19.22 -3.47
CA SER A 162 -1.94 19.86 -4.68
C SER A 162 -3.18 19.14 -5.22
N GLY A 163 -3.68 18.15 -4.50
CA GLY A 163 -4.79 17.31 -4.94
C GLY A 163 -4.36 16.19 -5.89
N TRP A 164 -5.31 15.31 -6.21
CA TRP A 164 -5.09 14.16 -7.07
C TRP A 164 -5.25 14.56 -8.54
N ASN A 165 -4.25 14.23 -9.37
CA ASN A 165 -4.23 14.51 -10.80
C ASN A 165 -3.61 13.35 -11.60
N ASN A 166 -3.49 13.47 -12.91
CA ASN A 166 -2.95 12.44 -13.79
C ASN A 166 -1.49 12.08 -13.47
N ALA A 167 -0.67 13.05 -13.06
CA ALA A 167 0.71 12.80 -12.63
C ALA A 167 0.74 12.01 -11.32
N SER A 168 -0.14 12.34 -10.36
CA SER A 168 -0.31 11.58 -9.12
C SER A 168 -0.68 10.12 -9.40
N GLU A 169 -1.64 9.87 -10.30
CA GLU A 169 -2.06 8.53 -10.70
C GLU A 169 -0.92 7.75 -11.36
N ALA A 170 -0.18 8.39 -12.26
CA ALA A 170 0.94 7.77 -12.97
C ALA A 170 2.07 7.38 -12.00
N GLN A 171 2.46 8.29 -11.10
CA GLN A 171 3.50 8.06 -10.10
C GLN A 171 3.09 7.01 -9.09
N TYR A 172 1.83 7.02 -8.65
CA TYR A 172 1.30 6.01 -7.74
C TYR A 172 1.33 4.61 -8.37
N ARG A 173 0.93 4.50 -9.64
CA ARG A 173 0.96 3.25 -10.39
C ARG A 173 2.39 2.73 -10.60
N LEU A 174 3.32 3.63 -10.88
CA LEU A 174 4.74 3.29 -11.03
C LEU A 174 5.31 2.80 -9.69
N ALA A 175 5.10 3.55 -8.60
CA ALA A 175 5.56 3.17 -7.26
C ALA A 175 5.04 1.79 -6.84
N ARG A 176 3.76 1.48 -7.11
CA ARG A 176 3.19 0.16 -6.82
C ARG A 176 3.92 -0.97 -7.56
N ARG A 177 4.28 -0.76 -8.83
CA ARG A 177 5.06 -1.73 -9.62
C ARG A 177 6.45 -1.91 -9.04
N THR A 178 7.10 -0.82 -8.65
CA THR A 178 8.45 -0.82 -8.05
C THR A 178 8.43 -1.55 -6.71
N CYS A 179 7.48 -1.25 -5.82
CA CYS A 179 7.30 -1.99 -4.56
C CYS A 179 7.06 -3.48 -4.81
N GLY A 180 6.21 -3.83 -5.77
CA GLY A 180 5.92 -5.21 -6.11
C GLY A 180 7.14 -5.95 -6.67
N PHE A 181 7.96 -5.30 -7.48
CA PHE A 181 9.23 -5.85 -7.96
C PHE A 181 10.19 -6.10 -6.80
N ALA A 182 10.41 -5.09 -5.94
CA ALA A 182 11.27 -5.22 -4.76
C ALA A 182 10.79 -6.36 -3.84
N CYS A 183 9.49 -6.41 -3.57
CA CYS A 183 8.90 -7.47 -2.72
C CYS A 183 9.17 -8.86 -3.30
N ARG A 184 8.93 -9.10 -4.60
CA ARG A 184 9.23 -10.39 -5.22
C ARG A 184 10.71 -10.76 -5.17
N ASN A 185 11.59 -9.76 -5.37
CA ASN A 185 13.02 -9.98 -5.28
C ASN A 185 13.45 -10.42 -3.88
N TYR A 186 12.95 -9.77 -2.84
CA TYR A 186 13.19 -10.17 -1.45
C TYR A 186 12.66 -11.58 -1.15
N LEU A 187 11.41 -11.86 -1.53
CA LEU A 187 10.81 -13.18 -1.33
C LEU A 187 11.59 -14.30 -2.01
N ALA A 188 12.07 -14.07 -3.24
CA ALA A 188 12.89 -15.03 -3.97
C ALA A 188 14.24 -15.31 -3.28
N ASN A 189 14.70 -14.39 -2.42
CA ASN A 189 15.93 -14.55 -1.63
C ASN A 189 15.66 -14.92 -0.16
N GLY A 190 14.47 -15.45 0.16
CA GLY A 190 14.14 -15.92 1.50
C GLY A 190 13.84 -14.82 2.52
N ILE A 191 13.65 -13.57 2.07
CA ILE A 191 13.37 -12.41 2.93
C ILE A 191 11.89 -12.08 2.87
N SER A 192 11.21 -12.05 4.01
CA SER A 192 9.82 -11.62 4.13
C SER A 192 9.67 -10.13 3.83
N CYS A 193 8.45 -9.71 3.44
CA CYS A 193 8.17 -8.30 3.18
C CYS A 193 6.88 -7.85 3.86
N ILE A 194 6.88 -6.63 4.34
CA ILE A 194 5.66 -5.87 4.64
C ILE A 194 5.64 -4.61 3.80
N VAL A 195 4.54 -4.44 3.05
CA VAL A 195 4.31 -3.26 2.21
C VAL A 195 3.15 -2.48 2.80
N ASP A 196 3.22 -1.16 2.86
CA ASP A 196 2.11 -0.33 3.30
C ASP A 196 1.56 0.57 2.18
N ASP A 197 0.22 0.64 2.06
CA ASP A 197 -0.49 1.43 1.05
C ASP A 197 -1.90 1.82 1.50
N ALA A 198 -2.42 2.91 0.93
CA ALA A 198 -3.81 3.34 1.08
C ALA A 198 -4.68 2.75 -0.05
N VAL A 199 -5.00 1.46 0.05
CA VAL A 199 -5.82 0.75 -0.95
C VAL A 199 -7.30 0.95 -0.70
N PHE A 200 -8.05 1.39 -1.71
CA PHE A 200 -9.47 1.65 -1.60
C PHE A 200 -10.32 0.43 -2.01
N PRO A 201 -11.39 0.12 -1.23
CA PRO A 201 -12.25 -1.02 -1.52
C PRO A 201 -13.14 -0.83 -2.75
N ASP A 202 -13.47 0.40 -3.12
CA ASP A 202 -14.29 0.77 -4.28
C ASP A 202 -13.58 0.56 -5.64
N ARG A 203 -12.28 0.22 -5.63
CA ARG A 203 -11.49 -0.10 -6.83
C ARG A 203 -10.76 -1.43 -6.68
N PRO A 204 -11.46 -2.55 -6.51
CA PRO A 204 -10.84 -3.82 -6.12
C PRO A 204 -9.83 -4.35 -7.17
N ALA A 205 -10.11 -4.18 -8.45
CA ALA A 205 -9.21 -4.65 -9.51
C ALA A 205 -7.89 -3.87 -9.59
N ILE A 206 -7.94 -2.54 -9.36
CA ILE A 206 -6.75 -1.67 -9.38
C ILE A 206 -6.02 -1.75 -8.03
N GLY A 207 -6.77 -1.71 -6.94
CA GLY A 207 -6.24 -1.74 -5.58
C GLY A 207 -5.68 -3.11 -5.19
N LEU A 208 -6.46 -3.89 -4.46
CA LEU A 208 -6.04 -5.20 -3.93
C LEU A 208 -5.66 -6.18 -5.05
N GLY A 209 -6.43 -6.22 -6.14
CA GLY A 209 -6.14 -7.05 -7.32
C GLY A 209 -4.84 -6.64 -8.00
N GLY A 210 -4.53 -5.34 -8.02
CA GLY A 210 -3.25 -4.82 -8.50
C GLY A 210 -2.09 -5.34 -7.66
N TRP A 211 -2.19 -5.28 -6.35
CA TRP A 211 -1.17 -5.78 -5.44
C TRP A 211 -0.98 -7.30 -5.56
N LYS A 212 -2.08 -8.08 -5.65
CA LYS A 212 -1.99 -9.53 -5.89
C LYS A 212 -1.26 -9.87 -7.19
N ARG A 213 -1.46 -9.09 -8.26
CA ARG A 213 -0.72 -9.26 -9.52
C ARG A 213 0.77 -8.91 -9.38
N HIS A 214 1.10 -7.88 -8.58
CA HIS A 214 2.48 -7.42 -8.45
C HIS A 214 3.32 -8.23 -7.46
N ILE A 215 2.72 -8.76 -6.39
CA ILE A 215 3.42 -9.53 -5.36
C ILE A 215 3.20 -11.03 -5.53
N GLY A 216 1.96 -11.44 -5.75
CA GLY A 216 1.56 -12.84 -5.88
C GLY A 216 0.30 -13.16 -5.06
N PRO A 217 -0.34 -14.31 -5.33
CA PRO A 217 -1.59 -14.70 -4.67
C PRO A 217 -1.42 -15.02 -3.17
N GLY A 218 -0.21 -15.37 -2.73
CA GLY A 218 0.12 -15.65 -1.33
C GLY A 218 0.27 -14.41 -0.44
N MET A 219 0.14 -13.21 -0.99
CA MET A 219 0.18 -11.96 -0.21
C MET A 219 -0.97 -11.91 0.80
N ILE A 220 -0.66 -11.55 2.05
CA ILE A 220 -1.59 -11.46 3.18
C ILE A 220 -2.02 -10.00 3.35
N PRO A 221 -3.23 -9.60 2.92
CA PRO A 221 -3.73 -8.24 3.17
C PRO A 221 -4.32 -8.14 4.58
N VAL A 222 -3.97 -7.06 5.27
CA VAL A 222 -4.51 -6.68 6.59
C VAL A 222 -4.85 -5.20 6.57
N VAL A 223 -6.00 -4.84 7.13
CA VAL A 223 -6.48 -3.46 7.16
C VAL A 223 -6.30 -2.87 8.55
N LEU A 224 -5.64 -1.72 8.66
CA LEU A 224 -5.66 -0.87 9.85
C LEU A 224 -6.74 0.19 9.67
N LEU A 225 -7.78 0.14 10.48
CA LEU A 225 -8.91 1.07 10.38
C LEU A 225 -9.32 1.57 11.77
N PRO A 226 -8.53 2.48 12.36
CA PRO A 226 -8.89 3.12 13.63
C PRO A 226 -10.04 4.11 13.43
N SER A 227 -10.60 4.61 14.52
CA SER A 227 -11.64 5.65 14.50
C SER A 227 -11.17 6.91 13.76
N LEU A 228 -12.13 7.67 13.22
CA LEU A 228 -11.83 8.92 12.53
C LEU A 228 -11.09 9.91 13.44
N ASP A 229 -11.49 10.04 14.70
CA ASP A 229 -10.85 10.95 15.67
C ASP A 229 -9.36 10.59 15.88
N SER A 230 -9.07 9.30 15.99
CA SER A 230 -7.69 8.81 16.09
C SER A 230 -6.87 9.13 14.85
N VAL A 231 -7.47 8.99 13.66
CA VAL A 231 -6.81 9.31 12.38
C VAL A 231 -6.54 10.82 12.27
N LEU A 232 -7.51 11.67 12.58
CA LEU A 232 -7.38 13.12 12.58
C LEU A 232 -6.31 13.60 13.57
N SER A 233 -6.35 13.11 14.81
CA SER A 233 -5.37 13.42 15.83
C SER A 233 -3.94 13.04 15.41
N ARG A 234 -3.78 11.87 14.78
CA ARG A 234 -2.48 11.42 14.28
C ARG A 234 -2.04 12.21 13.05
N ASN A 235 -2.97 12.59 12.16
CA ASN A 235 -2.67 13.42 10.99
C ASN A 235 -2.21 14.83 11.40
N ALA A 236 -2.83 15.43 12.43
CA ALA A 236 -2.45 16.74 12.96
C ALA A 236 -0.97 16.80 13.44
N ARG A 237 -0.40 15.67 13.89
CA ARG A 237 1.00 15.57 14.32
C ARG A 237 1.97 15.34 13.15
N ARG A 238 1.46 15.14 11.93
CA ARG A 238 2.31 14.97 10.74
C ARG A 238 2.82 16.32 10.26
N GLY A 239 4.02 16.32 9.72
CA GLY A 239 4.62 17.46 9.06
C GLY A 239 4.77 17.28 7.54
N GLY A 240 5.17 18.36 6.87
CA GLY A 240 5.52 18.33 5.45
C GLY A 240 4.38 17.93 4.54
N ILE A 241 4.76 17.37 3.39
CA ILE A 241 3.84 16.99 2.31
C ILE A 241 2.89 15.85 2.65
N ARG A 242 3.15 15.11 3.73
CA ARG A 242 2.33 13.95 4.16
C ARG A 242 1.17 14.34 5.06
N ARG A 243 1.10 15.61 5.52
CA ARG A 243 -0.05 16.13 6.24
C ARG A 243 -1.14 16.53 5.24
N LEU A 244 -2.30 15.93 5.35
CA LEU A 244 -3.48 16.26 4.55
C LEU A 244 -4.42 17.18 5.34
N GLY A 245 -5.33 17.87 4.65
CA GLY A 245 -6.43 18.58 5.29
C GLY A 245 -7.40 17.60 5.95
N ASP A 246 -8.05 18.05 7.04
CA ASP A 246 -8.91 17.18 7.85
C ASP A 246 -10.12 16.66 7.06
N GLU A 247 -10.70 17.47 6.17
CA GLU A 247 -11.77 17.04 5.27
C GLU A 247 -11.34 15.92 4.33
N GLU A 248 -10.14 16.05 3.77
CA GLU A 248 -9.58 15.01 2.90
C GLU A 248 -9.28 13.72 3.67
N VAL A 249 -8.78 13.83 4.89
CA VAL A 249 -8.57 12.68 5.79
C VAL A 249 -9.90 12.00 6.11
N ALA A 250 -10.94 12.77 6.46
CA ALA A 250 -12.27 12.24 6.74
C ALA A 250 -12.87 11.56 5.50
N ARG A 251 -12.73 12.16 4.32
CA ARG A 251 -13.18 11.59 3.05
C ARG A 251 -12.47 10.26 2.74
N ILE A 252 -11.15 10.20 2.93
CA ILE A 252 -10.37 8.97 2.74
C ILE A 252 -10.80 7.91 3.74
N HIS A 253 -10.94 8.27 5.03
CA HIS A 253 -11.38 7.36 6.07
C HIS A 253 -12.76 6.77 5.77
N GLY A 254 -13.73 7.60 5.39
CA GLY A 254 -15.08 7.15 5.03
C GLY A 254 -15.09 6.17 3.86
N ARG A 255 -14.24 6.37 2.84
CA ARG A 255 -14.10 5.40 1.75
C ARG A 255 -13.50 4.07 2.21
N MET A 256 -12.63 4.09 3.22
CA MET A 256 -12.02 2.87 3.77
C MET A 256 -13.02 2.02 4.58
N ALA A 257 -14.12 2.59 5.07
CA ALA A 257 -15.17 1.86 5.77
C ALA A 257 -15.77 0.70 4.94
N GLY A 258 -15.68 0.78 3.61
CA GLY A 258 -16.08 -0.33 2.72
C GLY A 258 -15.29 -1.63 2.95
N TRP A 259 -14.16 -1.61 3.65
CA TRP A 259 -13.43 -2.81 4.00
C TRP A 259 -14.14 -3.67 5.05
N TYR A 260 -15.05 -3.12 5.88
CA TYR A 260 -15.77 -3.89 6.90
C TYR A 260 -16.52 -5.10 6.33
N ASN A 261 -17.00 -5.00 5.09
CA ASN A 261 -17.75 -6.07 4.42
C ASN A 261 -16.89 -6.92 3.47
N SER A 262 -15.56 -6.77 3.49
CA SER A 262 -14.66 -7.41 2.53
C SER A 262 -14.22 -8.82 2.89
N GLY A 263 -14.43 -9.25 4.14
CA GLY A 263 -13.87 -10.50 4.68
C GLY A 263 -12.36 -10.45 4.91
N LEU A 264 -11.71 -9.28 4.73
CA LEU A 264 -10.32 -9.09 5.14
C LEU A 264 -10.24 -8.90 6.66
N PRO A 265 -9.12 -9.29 7.28
CA PRO A 265 -8.88 -8.96 8.68
C PRO A 265 -8.72 -7.46 8.84
N ILE A 266 -9.43 -6.91 9.83
CA ILE A 266 -9.38 -5.48 10.16
C ILE A 266 -8.90 -5.35 11.60
N ILE A 267 -7.89 -4.51 11.80
CA ILE A 267 -7.38 -4.14 13.11
C ILE A 267 -7.82 -2.72 13.40
N ASP A 268 -8.69 -2.54 14.39
CA ASP A 268 -8.94 -1.24 14.98
C ASP A 268 -7.84 -0.95 16.01
N ASN A 269 -6.94 -0.05 15.65
CA ASN A 269 -5.86 0.36 16.53
C ASN A 269 -6.08 1.75 17.14
N SER A 270 -7.33 2.15 17.35
CA SER A 270 -7.70 3.45 17.96
C SER A 270 -7.03 3.65 19.31
N TYR A 271 -7.02 2.59 20.12
CA TYR A 271 -6.53 2.59 21.49
C TYR A 271 -5.24 1.77 21.71
N LEU A 272 -4.69 1.23 20.61
CA LEU A 272 -3.44 0.47 20.66
C LEU A 272 -2.25 1.40 20.36
N ASP A 273 -1.18 1.20 21.10
CA ASP A 273 0.12 1.73 20.74
C ASP A 273 0.74 0.96 19.56
N VAL A 274 1.93 1.32 19.17
CA VAL A 274 2.63 0.68 18.04
C VAL A 274 2.95 -0.78 18.34
N ALA A 275 3.35 -1.09 19.57
CA ALA A 275 3.71 -2.45 20.00
C ALA A 275 2.48 -3.35 20.05
N GLY A 276 1.39 -2.87 20.65
CA GLY A 276 0.11 -3.59 20.70
C GLY A 276 -0.48 -3.82 19.31
N THR A 277 -0.40 -2.82 18.43
CA THR A 277 -0.85 -2.98 17.03
C THR A 277 -0.01 -4.02 16.29
N ALA A 278 1.31 -4.04 16.50
CA ALA A 278 2.20 -5.02 15.87
C ALA A 278 1.95 -6.44 16.40
N ALA A 279 1.66 -6.61 17.70
CA ALA A 279 1.29 -7.88 18.27
C ALA A 279 -0.04 -8.41 17.69
N GLU A 280 -1.02 -7.54 17.53
CA GLU A 280 -2.29 -7.89 16.89
C GLU A 280 -2.09 -8.26 15.41
N LEU A 281 -1.19 -7.56 14.71
CA LEU A 281 -0.80 -7.90 13.34
C LEU A 281 -0.20 -9.31 13.28
N ASP A 282 0.70 -9.68 14.18
CA ASP A 282 1.25 -11.04 14.27
C ASP A 282 0.16 -12.10 14.47
N ARG A 283 -0.77 -11.85 15.39
CA ARG A 283 -1.90 -12.74 15.65
C ARG A 283 -2.74 -12.97 14.39
N VAL A 284 -3.05 -11.91 13.69
CA VAL A 284 -3.84 -11.93 12.44
C VAL A 284 -3.10 -12.70 11.34
N ILE A 285 -1.81 -12.42 11.14
CA ILE A 285 -0.99 -13.09 10.14
C ILE A 285 -0.91 -14.58 10.44
N LEU A 286 -0.62 -14.96 11.70
CA LEU A 286 -0.54 -16.36 12.12
C LEU A 286 -1.87 -17.09 11.86
N ALA A 287 -2.98 -16.50 12.25
CA ALA A 287 -4.30 -17.07 12.00
C ALA A 287 -4.55 -17.32 10.50
N ARG A 288 -4.17 -16.36 9.65
CA ARG A 288 -4.30 -16.51 8.19
C ARG A 288 -3.40 -17.61 7.63
N LEU A 289 -2.17 -17.72 8.09
CA LEU A 289 -1.23 -18.77 7.69
C LEU A 289 -1.71 -20.17 8.10
N MET A 290 -2.38 -20.26 9.24
CA MET A 290 -2.95 -21.52 9.73
C MET A 290 -4.34 -21.83 9.15
N GLY A 291 -4.92 -20.95 8.33
CA GLY A 291 -6.27 -21.09 7.80
C GLY A 291 -7.36 -20.98 8.88
N LEU A 292 -7.06 -20.27 9.97
CA LEU A 292 -8.01 -20.04 11.05
C LEU A 292 -8.86 -18.80 10.77
N PRO A 293 -10.12 -18.75 11.25
CA PRO A 293 -10.92 -17.55 11.16
C PRO A 293 -10.25 -16.41 11.96
N VAL A 294 -10.15 -15.25 11.34
CA VAL A 294 -9.72 -14.02 12.02
C VAL A 294 -10.99 -13.30 12.45
N ARG A 295 -11.21 -13.21 13.75
CA ARG A 295 -12.30 -12.41 14.36
C ARG A 295 -11.78 -11.04 14.71
#